data_a72dd0e48cf051737fbe75a0b89cd297
#
_entry.id   a72dd0e48cf051737fbe75a0b89cd297
#
_cell.length_a   1.000
_cell.length_b   1.000
_cell.length_c   1.000
_cell.angle_alpha   90.00
_cell.angle_beta   90.00
_cell.angle_gamma   90.00
#
_symmetry.space_group_name_H-M   'P 1'
#
loop_
_entity.id
_entity.type
_entity.pdbx_description
1 polymer ?
#
loop_
_entity_poly.entity_id
_entity_poly.type
_entity_poly.pdbx_seq_one_letter_code
_entity_poly.pdbx_strand_id
1 'polypeptide(L)'
;MSRILTVIFLSPGWFVCPNSHVPTSEQAQKHPGTCVESDKFFNRLQFSYTASCAVNHRDITYMARRGAIYTTNIFLKETSFRMVAKVETEIDILGMREAGKCAASVLEMIGEHVQPGVTTDHLNQICHDFIVNELDCIPAPLNYGGGGGQMPFPKSICTSVNHVVCHGIPSPAKKLKNGDALNIDITVIKNGYHGDTSKMFFAGEASILAKRLSKITQECMYKGIELVKPGARLGDIGYAIQSHAEANRFSVVREFCGHGIAKVFHDEPQVLHYGRPGTGVVLEEGMSFTIEPIINAGKRNIKILPDQWTAVTKDHKLSAQWEHTLMVTKDGFEIFTLRQEEQ
;
A
#
# COMPACT_ATOMS: atom_id res chain seq x y z
N MET A 1 9.57 -34.14 2.53
CA MET A 1 10.02 -32.75 2.25
C MET A 1 10.60 -32.18 3.53
N SER A 2 11.92 -32.05 3.57
CA SER A 2 12.64 -31.57 4.75
C SER A 2 12.52 -30.06 4.85
N ARG A 3 11.89 -29.54 5.91
CA ARG A 3 11.88 -28.10 6.21
C ARG A 3 13.10 -27.77 7.04
N ILE A 4 13.92 -26.88 6.57
CA ILE A 4 15.06 -26.32 7.30
C ILE A 4 14.53 -25.21 8.19
N LEU A 5 14.66 -25.38 9.50
CA LEU A 5 14.32 -24.35 10.48
C LEU A 5 15.59 -23.58 10.83
N THR A 6 15.68 -22.33 10.43
CA THR A 6 16.77 -21.44 10.83
C THR A 6 16.35 -20.72 12.11
N VAL A 7 17.00 -21.02 13.22
CA VAL A 7 16.78 -20.35 14.50
C VAL A 7 17.86 -19.27 14.67
N ILE A 8 17.43 -18.00 14.69
CA ILE A 8 18.32 -16.87 14.98
C ILE A 8 18.21 -16.56 16.48
N PHE A 9 19.31 -16.72 17.21
CA PHE A 9 19.38 -16.31 18.61
C PHE A 9 19.76 -14.83 18.70
N LEU A 10 18.88 -14.02 19.28
CA LEU A 10 19.21 -12.69 19.75
C LEU A 10 19.59 -12.78 21.24
N SER A 11 20.79 -12.40 21.59
CA SER A 11 21.27 -12.38 22.97
C SER A 11 20.48 -11.33 23.78
N PRO A 12 20.16 -11.61 25.07
CA PRO A 12 19.53 -10.63 25.94
C PRO A 12 20.60 -9.71 26.54
N GLY A 13 20.50 -8.41 26.29
CA GLY A 13 21.32 -7.43 26.97
C GLY A 13 21.44 -6.08 26.28
N TRP A 14 20.35 -5.33 26.22
CA TRP A 14 20.41 -3.88 26.08
C TRP A 14 19.49 -3.25 27.13
N PHE A 15 20.11 -2.79 28.23
CA PHE A 15 19.46 -1.83 29.12
C PHE A 15 19.48 -0.46 28.44
N VAL A 16 18.32 0.10 28.19
CA VAL A 16 18.19 1.50 27.80
C VAL A 16 18.19 2.34 29.08
N CYS A 17 19.23 3.11 29.29
CA CYS A 17 19.27 4.17 30.29
C CYS A 17 18.56 5.40 29.70
N PRO A 18 17.60 6.01 30.39
CA PRO A 18 17.03 7.29 29.96
C PRO A 18 17.98 8.40 30.38
N ASN A 19 18.28 9.32 29.45
CA ASN A 19 19.10 10.52 29.59
C ASN A 19 20.62 10.37 29.37
N SER A 20 21.03 10.59 28.09
CA SER A 20 22.33 11.21 27.84
C SER A 20 22.33 11.91 26.48
N HIS A 21 22.65 13.19 26.50
CA HIS A 21 22.97 14.05 25.37
C HIS A 21 24.05 13.42 24.48
N VAL A 22 23.86 13.53 23.18
CA VAL A 22 24.88 13.19 22.17
C VAL A 22 25.91 14.33 22.15
N PRO A 23 27.20 14.08 22.42
CA PRO A 23 28.26 15.08 22.24
C PRO A 23 28.71 15.11 20.78
N THR A 24 28.98 16.32 20.29
CA THR A 24 29.56 16.61 18.99
C THR A 24 31.00 16.12 18.85
N SER A 25 31.45 15.91 17.62
CA SER A 25 32.61 15.18 17.13
C SER A 25 34.01 15.77 17.44
N GLU A 26 34.22 16.49 18.56
CA GLU A 26 35.51 17.13 18.85
C GLU A 26 36.16 16.73 20.20
N GLN A 27 35.65 15.74 20.93
CA GLN A 27 36.23 15.37 22.23
C GLN A 27 36.65 13.91 22.42
N ALA A 28 36.94 13.20 21.35
CA ALA A 28 37.43 11.81 21.41
C ALA A 28 38.93 11.69 21.04
N GLN A 29 39.77 12.45 21.75
CA GLN A 29 41.22 12.17 21.81
C GLN A 29 41.68 12.42 23.23
N LYS A 30 41.74 11.35 24.05
CA LYS A 30 42.70 11.08 25.13
C LYS A 30 42.11 10.04 26.09
N HIS A 31 42.60 8.82 25.98
CA HIS A 31 43.07 7.89 27.01
C HIS A 31 42.92 6.44 26.48
N PRO A 32 44.05 5.69 26.39
CA PRO A 32 44.01 4.27 26.12
C PRO A 32 43.87 3.52 27.45
N GLY A 33 42.76 2.84 27.61
CA GLY A 33 42.52 1.92 28.73
C GLY A 33 42.18 0.55 28.17
N THR A 34 43.09 -0.36 28.34
CA THR A 34 43.10 -1.79 28.04
C THR A 34 41.80 -2.48 28.45
N CYS A 35 41.22 -3.20 27.49
CA CYS A 35 40.30 -4.32 27.77
C CYS A 35 40.86 -5.55 27.09
N VAL A 36 41.38 -6.48 27.88
CA VAL A 36 41.95 -7.77 27.48
C VAL A 36 40.93 -8.84 27.85
N GLU A 37 40.75 -9.76 26.87
CA GLU A 37 40.26 -11.13 27.05
C GLU A 37 38.79 -11.40 27.46
N SER A 38 38.01 -11.83 26.45
CA SER A 38 37.10 -12.95 26.59
C SER A 38 36.71 -13.66 25.28
N ASP A 39 37.67 -13.82 24.38
CA ASP A 39 37.46 -14.59 23.12
C ASP A 39 37.87 -16.06 23.25
N LYS A 40 37.36 -16.80 24.24
CA LYS A 40 37.68 -18.24 24.34
C LYS A 40 36.51 -19.13 24.79
N PHE A 41 35.26 -18.84 24.49
CA PHE A 41 34.18 -19.77 24.89
C PHE A 41 33.11 -20.08 23.84
N PHE A 42 33.28 -19.72 22.59
CA PHE A 42 32.22 -19.89 21.58
C PHE A 42 32.53 -20.84 20.40
N ASN A 43 33.52 -21.69 20.51
CA ASN A 43 33.77 -22.71 19.47
C ASN A 43 33.63 -24.13 20.04
N ARG A 44 32.42 -24.67 20.06
CA ARG A 44 32.07 -26.10 19.92
C ARG A 44 30.64 -26.41 20.41
N LEU A 45 29.67 -26.15 19.56
CA LEU A 45 28.37 -26.86 19.66
C LEU A 45 27.77 -26.95 18.24
N GLN A 46 28.20 -27.95 17.49
CA GLN A 46 27.50 -28.40 16.29
C GLN A 46 26.44 -29.43 16.73
N PHE A 47 25.17 -29.12 16.54
CA PHE A 47 24.08 -30.07 16.76
C PHE A 47 23.48 -30.48 15.43
N SER A 48 23.62 -31.76 15.08
CA SER A 48 22.81 -32.38 14.04
C SER A 48 21.63 -33.09 14.69
N TYR A 49 20.42 -32.69 14.32
CA TYR A 49 19.20 -33.40 14.69
C TYR A 49 18.46 -33.88 13.44
N THR A 50 18.33 -35.20 13.34
CA THR A 50 17.28 -35.85 12.55
C THR A 50 16.26 -36.39 13.54
N ALA A 51 15.11 -35.72 13.66
CA ALA A 51 13.96 -36.27 14.36
C ALA A 51 12.68 -35.81 13.64
N SER A 52 11.92 -36.83 13.19
CA SER A 52 10.52 -36.62 12.83
C SER A 52 9.73 -36.57 14.15
N CYS A 53 9.20 -35.43 14.50
CA CYS A 53 8.31 -35.31 15.67
C CYS A 53 7.13 -34.42 15.31
N ALA A 54 5.94 -34.96 15.60
CA ALA A 54 4.73 -34.17 15.69
C ALA A 54 4.87 -33.20 16.85
N VAL A 55 4.93 -31.90 16.58
CA VAL A 55 5.05 -30.89 17.64
C VAL A 55 3.65 -30.56 18.14
N ASN A 56 3.34 -30.96 19.35
CA ASN A 56 2.21 -30.42 20.10
C ASN A 56 2.66 -29.11 20.76
N HIS A 57 1.90 -28.06 20.52
CA HIS A 57 2.14 -26.71 21.06
C HIS A 57 2.12 -26.75 22.60
N ARG A 58 3.22 -26.51 23.27
CA ARG A 58 3.31 -25.66 24.48
C ARG A 58 4.65 -25.61 25.16
N ASP A 59 5.46 -26.68 25.19
CA ASP A 59 6.74 -26.64 25.90
C ASP A 59 7.81 -27.48 25.20
N ILE A 60 8.96 -26.86 24.91
CA ILE A 60 10.15 -27.59 24.44
C ILE A 60 11.08 -27.71 25.66
N THR A 61 11.21 -28.92 26.17
CA THR A 61 12.12 -29.25 27.27
C THR A 61 13.38 -29.90 26.70
N TYR A 62 14.55 -29.40 27.03
CA TYR A 62 15.81 -30.06 26.68
C TYR A 62 16.72 -30.20 27.91
N MET A 63 17.42 -31.33 27.94
CA MET A 63 18.38 -31.61 29.02
C MET A 63 19.76 -31.11 28.62
N ALA A 64 20.38 -30.29 29.46
CA ALA A 64 21.79 -29.95 29.36
C ALA A 64 22.64 -30.93 30.19
N ARG A 65 23.81 -31.32 29.69
CA ARG A 65 24.76 -32.15 30.46
C ARG A 65 25.14 -31.43 31.76
N ARG A 66 24.60 -31.89 32.86
CA ARG A 66 24.84 -31.62 34.30
C ARG A 66 23.57 -31.50 35.12
N GLY A 67 22.46 -32.08 34.65
CA GLY A 67 21.26 -32.26 35.48
C GLY A 67 20.42 -31.01 35.78
N ALA A 68 20.63 -29.93 35.07
CA ALA A 68 19.77 -28.74 35.17
C ALA A 68 18.72 -28.79 34.05
N ILE A 69 17.45 -28.71 34.41
CA ILE A 69 16.32 -28.63 33.48
C ILE A 69 15.97 -27.17 33.35
N TYR A 70 16.12 -26.64 32.14
CA TYR A 70 15.68 -25.30 31.80
C TYR A 70 14.40 -25.39 30.97
N THR A 71 13.32 -24.84 31.46
CA THR A 71 12.08 -24.67 30.71
C THR A 71 12.06 -23.24 30.18
N THR A 72 12.18 -23.08 28.87
CA THR A 72 12.07 -21.77 28.24
C THR A 72 10.74 -21.74 27.50
N ASN A 73 9.85 -20.85 27.93
CA ASN A 73 8.65 -20.53 27.16
C ASN A 73 9.07 -19.76 25.91
N ILE A 74 9.16 -20.46 24.79
CA ILE A 74 9.37 -19.83 23.50
C ILE A 74 7.99 -19.36 23.01
N PHE A 75 7.69 -18.07 23.20
CA PHE A 75 6.62 -17.45 22.45
C PHE A 75 7.03 -17.43 20.98
N LEU A 76 6.65 -18.47 20.25
CA LEU A 76 6.61 -18.37 18.79
C LEU A 76 5.54 -17.33 18.47
N LYS A 77 5.95 -16.10 18.20
CA LYS A 77 5.09 -15.20 17.46
C LYS A 77 4.74 -15.95 16.17
N GLU A 78 3.48 -16.36 16.04
CA GLU A 78 2.97 -16.75 14.76
C GLU A 78 3.21 -15.57 13.83
N THR A 79 4.28 -15.61 13.07
CA THR A 79 4.34 -14.87 11.84
C THR A 79 3.29 -15.53 10.95
N SER A 80 2.07 -15.02 11.00
CA SER A 80 1.13 -15.27 9.91
C SER A 80 1.86 -14.81 8.66
N PHE A 81 2.33 -15.75 7.86
CA PHE A 81 2.65 -15.47 6.47
C PHE A 81 1.32 -14.99 5.88
N ARG A 82 1.14 -13.69 5.79
CA ARG A 82 0.07 -13.14 4.97
C ARG A 82 0.33 -13.68 3.57
N MET A 83 -0.59 -14.49 3.10
CA MET A 83 -0.53 -14.98 1.73
C MET A 83 -0.78 -13.79 0.83
N VAL A 84 -0.03 -13.70 -0.25
CA VAL A 84 -0.24 -12.72 -1.31
C VAL A 84 -1.66 -12.88 -1.84
N ALA A 85 -2.39 -11.78 -2.06
CA ALA A 85 -3.72 -11.82 -2.64
C ALA A 85 -3.67 -12.54 -4.00
N LYS A 86 -4.41 -13.64 -4.12
CA LYS A 86 -4.51 -14.46 -5.33
C LYS A 86 -5.96 -14.73 -5.69
N VAL A 87 -6.23 -14.62 -6.97
CA VAL A 87 -7.49 -14.96 -7.62
C VAL A 87 -7.23 -16.27 -8.38
N GLU A 88 -7.63 -17.39 -7.79
CA GLU A 88 -7.20 -18.72 -8.28
C GLU A 88 -8.29 -19.45 -9.02
N THR A 89 -9.55 -19.18 -8.72
CA THR A 89 -10.67 -19.89 -9.32
C THR A 89 -11.40 -19.00 -10.35
N GLU A 90 -12.07 -19.63 -11.30
CA GLU A 90 -12.90 -18.90 -12.27
C GLU A 90 -13.99 -18.07 -11.58
N ILE A 91 -14.53 -18.56 -10.44
CA ILE A 91 -15.51 -17.82 -9.63
C ILE A 91 -14.88 -16.57 -9.03
N ASP A 92 -13.65 -16.66 -8.52
CA ASP A 92 -12.95 -15.48 -7.99
C ASP A 92 -12.66 -14.45 -9.09
N ILE A 93 -12.24 -14.92 -10.29
CA ILE A 93 -11.99 -14.03 -11.44
C ILE A 93 -13.29 -13.32 -11.86
N LEU A 94 -14.41 -14.03 -11.96
CA LEU A 94 -15.70 -13.43 -12.28
C LEU A 94 -16.15 -12.42 -11.21
N GLY A 95 -15.95 -12.75 -9.93
CA GLY A 95 -16.24 -11.84 -8.83
C GLY A 95 -15.42 -10.54 -8.89
N MET A 96 -14.12 -10.64 -9.17
CA MET A 96 -13.23 -9.48 -9.34
C MET A 96 -13.61 -8.63 -10.57
N ARG A 97 -13.97 -9.27 -11.70
CA ARG A 97 -14.45 -8.56 -12.89
C ARG A 97 -15.75 -7.79 -12.61
N GLU A 98 -16.68 -8.40 -11.87
CA GLU A 98 -17.94 -7.75 -11.51
C GLU A 98 -17.70 -6.57 -10.57
N ALA A 99 -16.91 -6.75 -9.51
CA ALA A 99 -16.57 -5.68 -8.57
C ALA A 99 -15.81 -4.54 -9.26
N GLY A 100 -14.81 -4.87 -10.09
CA GLY A 100 -14.04 -3.89 -10.85
C GLY A 100 -14.89 -3.08 -11.82
N LYS A 101 -15.82 -3.74 -12.55
CA LYS A 101 -16.77 -3.08 -13.44
C LYS A 101 -17.71 -2.14 -12.68
N CYS A 102 -18.17 -2.55 -11.49
CA CYS A 102 -18.99 -1.69 -10.65
C CYS A 102 -18.20 -0.44 -10.22
N ALA A 103 -16.95 -0.58 -9.76
CA ALA A 103 -16.13 0.56 -9.36
C ALA A 103 -15.87 1.52 -10.54
N ALA A 104 -15.52 1.00 -11.72
CA ALA A 104 -15.33 1.78 -12.94
C ALA A 104 -16.58 2.59 -13.32
N SER A 105 -17.77 1.97 -13.25
CA SER A 105 -19.03 2.63 -13.61
C SER A 105 -19.38 3.80 -12.68
N VAL A 106 -18.96 3.76 -11.40
CA VAL A 106 -19.12 4.92 -10.50
C VAL A 106 -18.30 6.12 -10.98
N LEU A 107 -17.04 5.90 -11.40
CA LEU A 107 -16.19 6.97 -11.94
C LEU A 107 -16.71 7.52 -13.29
N GLU A 108 -17.27 6.67 -14.13
CA GLU A 108 -17.91 7.08 -15.38
C GLU A 108 -19.14 7.95 -15.10
N MET A 109 -20.03 7.52 -14.21
CA MET A 109 -21.25 8.22 -13.83
C MET A 109 -20.95 9.58 -13.19
N ILE A 110 -20.02 9.64 -12.22
CA ILE A 110 -19.80 10.86 -11.44
C ILE A 110 -19.16 11.99 -12.23
N GLY A 111 -18.51 11.68 -13.36
CA GLY A 111 -17.82 12.66 -14.18
C GLY A 111 -18.67 13.87 -14.59
N GLU A 112 -19.94 13.64 -14.92
CA GLU A 112 -20.86 14.70 -15.34
C GLU A 112 -21.22 15.67 -14.20
N HIS A 113 -21.05 15.23 -12.95
CA HIS A 113 -21.38 16.01 -11.75
C HIS A 113 -20.20 16.84 -11.23
N VAL A 114 -18.97 16.63 -11.75
CA VAL A 114 -17.78 17.38 -11.31
C VAL A 114 -17.77 18.75 -11.95
N GLN A 115 -18.44 19.73 -11.30
CA GLN A 115 -18.58 21.07 -11.82
C GLN A 115 -18.22 22.12 -10.76
N PRO A 116 -17.82 23.34 -11.15
CA PRO A 116 -17.64 24.46 -10.23
C PRO A 116 -18.91 24.75 -9.42
N GLY A 117 -18.76 24.92 -8.11
CA GLY A 117 -19.86 25.18 -7.19
C GLY A 117 -20.43 23.95 -6.48
N VAL A 118 -20.18 22.75 -7.01
CA VAL A 118 -20.57 21.49 -6.35
C VAL A 118 -19.68 21.23 -5.13
N THR A 119 -20.24 20.72 -4.05
CA THR A 119 -19.46 20.32 -2.87
C THR A 119 -18.97 18.88 -3.01
N THR A 120 -17.81 18.58 -2.42
CA THR A 120 -17.30 17.20 -2.42
C THR A 120 -18.22 16.24 -1.65
N ASP A 121 -18.97 16.74 -0.66
CA ASP A 121 -19.99 15.96 0.05
C ASP A 121 -21.18 15.59 -0.85
N HIS A 122 -21.60 16.49 -1.74
CA HIS A 122 -22.66 16.19 -2.71
C HIS A 122 -22.20 15.12 -3.71
N LEU A 123 -20.93 15.16 -4.18
CA LEU A 123 -20.39 14.10 -5.01
C LEU A 123 -20.36 12.75 -4.27
N ASN A 124 -19.99 12.77 -2.98
CA ASN A 124 -20.06 11.57 -2.14
C ASN A 124 -21.48 11.01 -2.05
N GLN A 125 -22.49 11.88 -1.88
CA GLN A 125 -23.88 11.42 -1.79
C GLN A 125 -24.33 10.76 -3.10
N ILE A 126 -24.04 11.38 -4.25
CA ILE A 126 -24.37 10.81 -5.57
C ILE A 126 -23.71 9.43 -5.74
N CYS A 127 -22.40 9.34 -5.44
CA CYS A 127 -21.68 8.06 -5.53
C CYS A 127 -22.25 7.02 -4.56
N HIS A 128 -22.54 7.41 -3.30
CA HIS A 128 -23.12 6.50 -2.32
C HIS A 128 -24.45 5.93 -2.79
N ASP A 129 -25.35 6.78 -3.26
CA ASP A 129 -26.67 6.36 -3.74
C ASP A 129 -26.56 5.44 -4.95
N PHE A 130 -25.67 5.73 -5.90
CA PHE A 130 -25.42 4.90 -7.04
C PHE A 130 -24.82 3.53 -6.67
N ILE A 131 -23.81 3.51 -5.79
CA ILE A 131 -23.17 2.27 -5.29
C ILE A 131 -24.19 1.37 -4.59
N VAL A 132 -25.01 1.95 -3.70
CA VAL A 132 -25.91 1.16 -2.84
C VAL A 132 -27.20 0.79 -3.57
N ASN A 133 -27.85 1.76 -4.24
CA ASN A 133 -29.21 1.57 -4.77
C ASN A 133 -29.23 1.05 -6.20
N GLU A 134 -28.26 1.43 -7.04
CA GLU A 134 -28.24 1.03 -8.46
C GLU A 134 -27.34 -0.19 -8.70
N LEU A 135 -26.15 -0.24 -8.05
CA LEU A 135 -25.21 -1.33 -8.24
C LEU A 135 -25.37 -2.46 -7.22
N ASP A 136 -26.16 -2.29 -6.17
CA ASP A 136 -26.28 -3.24 -5.05
C ASP A 136 -24.89 -3.66 -4.54
N CYS A 137 -24.06 -2.66 -4.27
CA CYS A 137 -22.70 -2.79 -3.76
C CYS A 137 -22.59 -2.12 -2.38
N ILE A 138 -21.50 -2.45 -1.67
CA ILE A 138 -21.15 -1.80 -0.40
C ILE A 138 -19.96 -0.86 -0.68
N PRO A 139 -20.03 0.44 -0.30
CA PRO A 139 -18.86 1.33 -0.40
C PRO A 139 -17.82 0.92 0.66
N ALA A 140 -16.70 0.36 0.23
CA ALA A 140 -15.68 -0.19 1.11
C ALA A 140 -15.01 0.86 2.03
N PRO A 141 -14.80 2.13 1.62
CA PRO A 141 -14.19 3.13 2.49
C PRO A 141 -15.05 3.51 3.70
N LEU A 142 -16.40 3.39 3.60
CA LEU A 142 -17.31 3.82 4.66
C LEU A 142 -17.11 2.98 5.93
N ASN A 143 -16.71 3.63 7.02
CA ASN A 143 -16.34 3.00 8.30
C ASN A 143 -15.09 2.13 8.24
N TYR A 144 -14.28 2.23 7.19
CA TYR A 144 -13.00 1.54 7.10
C TYR A 144 -12.01 2.05 8.16
N GLY A 145 -11.17 1.16 8.65
CA GLY A 145 -10.23 1.46 9.74
C GLY A 145 -10.98 1.52 11.09
N GLY A 146 -10.53 2.40 11.95
CA GLY A 146 -11.09 2.49 13.30
C GLY A 146 -10.51 1.43 14.22
N GLY A 147 -9.49 1.80 14.97
CA GLY A 147 -8.79 0.94 15.92
C GLY A 147 -7.57 1.66 16.45
N GLY A 148 -7.12 1.32 17.65
CA GLY A 148 -5.91 1.95 18.24
C GLY A 148 -5.99 3.47 18.41
N GLY A 149 -7.21 4.05 18.42
CA GLY A 149 -7.41 5.50 18.54
C GLY A 149 -7.59 6.23 17.20
N GLN A 150 -7.54 5.53 16.07
CA GLN A 150 -7.89 6.12 14.78
C GLN A 150 -9.41 6.14 14.59
N MET A 151 -9.94 7.26 14.07
CA MET A 151 -11.34 7.35 13.67
C MET A 151 -11.58 6.58 12.37
N PRO A 152 -12.70 5.83 12.25
CA PRO A 152 -13.05 5.20 10.98
C PRO A 152 -13.27 6.25 9.90
N PHE A 153 -12.99 5.89 8.63
CA PHE A 153 -13.23 6.81 7.50
C PHE A 153 -14.73 7.09 7.35
N PRO A 154 -15.17 8.35 7.35
CA PRO A 154 -16.58 8.66 7.55
C PRO A 154 -17.43 8.75 6.27
N LYS A 155 -16.87 8.43 5.10
CA LYS A 155 -17.49 8.67 3.80
C LYS A 155 -17.36 7.45 2.87
N SER A 156 -18.15 7.42 1.81
CA SER A 156 -18.22 6.29 0.88
C SER A 156 -17.15 6.32 -0.21
N ILE A 157 -16.57 7.49 -0.46
CA ILE A 157 -15.52 7.72 -1.46
C ILE A 157 -14.47 8.66 -0.88
N CYS A 158 -13.27 8.69 -1.49
CA CYS A 158 -12.31 9.76 -1.23
C CYS A 158 -12.40 10.85 -2.31
N THR A 159 -12.18 12.12 -1.89
CA THR A 159 -12.16 13.28 -2.79
C THR A 159 -10.95 14.16 -2.50
N SER A 160 -9.94 14.09 -3.36
CA SER A 160 -8.65 14.75 -3.14
C SER A 160 -8.46 15.91 -4.11
N VAL A 161 -8.60 17.15 -3.59
CA VAL A 161 -8.63 18.37 -4.41
C VAL A 161 -7.27 19.06 -4.40
N ASN A 162 -6.70 19.33 -5.56
CA ASN A 162 -5.48 20.10 -5.82
C ASN A 162 -4.24 19.55 -5.09
N HIS A 163 -3.93 20.08 -3.91
CA HIS A 163 -2.77 19.69 -3.08
C HIS A 163 -3.08 18.57 -2.08
N VAL A 164 -4.32 18.10 -2.04
CA VAL A 164 -4.67 16.86 -1.33
C VAL A 164 -4.13 15.69 -2.15
N VAL A 165 -3.36 14.84 -1.49
CA VAL A 165 -2.60 13.75 -2.10
C VAL A 165 -3.50 12.53 -2.28
N CYS A 166 -4.14 12.09 -1.19
CA CYS A 166 -5.12 11.01 -1.14
C CYS A 166 -5.95 11.09 0.14
N HIS A 167 -6.95 10.22 0.26
CA HIS A 167 -7.84 10.07 1.40
C HIS A 167 -8.53 11.37 1.83
N GLY A 168 -8.75 12.29 0.89
CA GLY A 168 -9.49 13.52 1.16
C GLY A 168 -10.93 13.21 1.56
N ILE A 169 -11.34 13.66 2.77
CA ILE A 169 -12.68 13.41 3.29
C ILE A 169 -13.67 14.34 2.59
N PRO A 170 -14.72 13.84 1.91
CA PRO A 170 -15.82 14.64 1.37
C PRO A 170 -16.45 15.55 2.42
N SER A 171 -16.65 16.82 2.07
CA SER A 171 -17.11 17.87 3.00
C SER A 171 -18.11 18.83 2.37
N PRO A 172 -19.20 19.23 3.07
CA PRO A 172 -20.11 20.26 2.61
C PRO A 172 -19.47 21.66 2.57
N ALA A 173 -18.38 21.87 3.30
CA ALA A 173 -17.61 23.11 3.27
C ALA A 173 -16.65 23.20 2.08
N LYS A 174 -16.30 22.07 1.43
CA LYS A 174 -15.41 22.06 0.28
C LYS A 174 -16.21 22.16 -1.01
N LYS A 175 -16.35 23.37 -1.52
CA LYS A 175 -16.93 23.68 -2.84
C LYS A 175 -15.83 23.68 -3.90
N LEU A 176 -16.05 22.98 -5.01
CA LEU A 176 -15.18 23.00 -6.17
C LEU A 176 -15.21 24.40 -6.83
N LYS A 177 -14.05 24.85 -7.24
CA LYS A 177 -13.85 26.10 -7.98
C LYS A 177 -13.49 25.81 -9.43
N ASN A 178 -13.75 26.77 -10.32
CA ASN A 178 -13.27 26.67 -11.69
C ASN A 178 -11.75 26.49 -11.71
N GLY A 179 -11.30 25.43 -12.37
CA GLY A 179 -9.89 25.05 -12.46
C GLY A 179 -9.38 24.08 -11.40
N ASP A 180 -10.21 23.69 -10.42
CA ASP A 180 -9.80 22.66 -9.45
C ASP A 180 -9.57 21.31 -10.15
N ALA A 181 -8.45 20.68 -9.82
CA ALA A 181 -8.17 19.29 -10.14
C ALA A 181 -8.62 18.42 -8.96
N LEU A 182 -9.37 17.38 -9.23
CA LEU A 182 -9.97 16.47 -8.22
C LEU A 182 -9.65 15.02 -8.57
N ASN A 183 -9.05 14.29 -7.66
CA ASN A 183 -9.08 12.83 -7.69
C ASN A 183 -10.33 12.36 -6.95
N ILE A 184 -11.07 11.44 -7.57
CA ILE A 184 -12.13 10.64 -6.94
C ILE A 184 -11.65 9.21 -6.92
N ASP A 185 -11.72 8.61 -5.74
CA ASP A 185 -11.22 7.27 -5.46
C ASP A 185 -12.37 6.42 -4.92
N ILE A 186 -12.62 5.31 -5.59
CA ILE A 186 -13.79 4.45 -5.43
C ILE A 186 -13.37 3.02 -5.15
N THR A 187 -13.77 2.52 -3.98
CA THR A 187 -13.72 1.09 -3.71
C THR A 187 -15.11 0.57 -3.39
N VAL A 188 -15.53 -0.46 -4.09
CA VAL A 188 -16.81 -1.15 -3.83
C VAL A 188 -16.60 -2.61 -3.48
N ILE A 189 -17.52 -3.16 -2.70
CA ILE A 189 -17.61 -4.60 -2.45
C ILE A 189 -18.84 -5.13 -3.17
N LYS A 190 -18.63 -6.05 -4.11
CA LYS A 190 -19.67 -6.80 -4.81
C LYS A 190 -19.48 -8.29 -4.56
N ASN A 191 -20.49 -8.96 -4.01
CA ASN A 191 -20.45 -10.40 -3.73
C ASN A 191 -19.21 -10.86 -2.93
N GLY A 192 -18.68 -9.96 -2.04
CA GLY A 192 -17.50 -10.23 -1.20
C GLY A 192 -16.15 -9.96 -1.89
N TYR A 193 -16.14 -9.44 -3.13
CA TYR A 193 -14.92 -9.02 -3.85
C TYR A 193 -14.83 -7.51 -3.89
N HIS A 194 -13.59 -6.97 -3.83
CA HIS A 194 -13.33 -5.54 -3.91
C HIS A 194 -12.93 -5.14 -5.32
N GLY A 195 -13.49 -4.04 -5.80
CA GLY A 195 -13.01 -3.34 -6.99
C GLY A 195 -12.58 -1.94 -6.58
N ASP A 196 -11.34 -1.58 -6.88
CA ASP A 196 -10.69 -0.36 -6.43
C ASP A 196 -10.09 0.39 -7.62
N THR A 197 -10.43 1.69 -7.75
CA THR A 197 -9.96 2.51 -8.87
C THR A 197 -10.14 3.99 -8.61
N SER A 198 -9.20 4.78 -9.08
CA SER A 198 -9.30 6.24 -8.99
C SER A 198 -8.98 6.95 -10.31
N LYS A 199 -9.52 8.17 -10.47
CA LYS A 199 -9.39 8.98 -11.67
C LYS A 199 -9.31 10.46 -11.34
N MET A 200 -8.58 11.21 -12.18
CA MET A 200 -8.55 12.67 -12.10
C MET A 200 -9.68 13.30 -12.92
N PHE A 201 -10.34 14.26 -12.30
CA PHE A 201 -11.35 15.12 -12.91
C PHE A 201 -10.95 16.59 -12.81
N PHE A 202 -11.60 17.44 -13.61
CA PHE A 202 -11.40 18.89 -13.57
C PHE A 202 -12.73 19.61 -13.47
N ALA A 203 -12.86 20.47 -12.47
CA ALA A 203 -14.04 21.33 -12.35
C ALA A 203 -13.85 22.59 -13.23
N GLY A 204 -14.47 22.59 -14.38
CA GLY A 204 -14.30 23.66 -15.38
C GLY A 204 -12.93 23.66 -16.06
N GLU A 205 -12.34 24.85 -16.28
CA GLU A 205 -11.11 24.99 -17.06
C GLU A 205 -9.86 24.90 -16.18
N ALA A 206 -9.22 23.74 -16.21
CA ALA A 206 -8.02 23.48 -15.43
C ALA A 206 -6.76 24.11 -16.07
N SER A 207 -5.77 24.42 -15.23
CA SER A 207 -4.49 24.94 -15.67
C SER A 207 -3.72 23.91 -16.54
N ILE A 208 -2.83 24.41 -17.41
CA ILE A 208 -1.95 23.55 -18.22
C ILE A 208 -1.13 22.60 -17.32
N LEU A 209 -0.68 23.08 -16.16
CA LEU A 209 0.06 22.26 -15.21
C LEU A 209 -0.79 21.12 -14.65
N ALA A 210 -2.05 21.38 -14.26
CA ALA A 210 -2.94 20.37 -13.74
C ALA A 210 -3.25 19.28 -14.78
N LYS A 211 -3.57 19.68 -16.01
CA LYS A 211 -3.81 18.76 -17.14
C LYS A 211 -2.56 17.92 -17.43
N ARG A 212 -1.38 18.54 -17.47
CA ARG A 212 -0.12 17.83 -17.69
C ARG A 212 0.22 16.86 -16.55
N LEU A 213 0.04 17.28 -15.30
CA LEU A 213 0.29 16.42 -14.14
C LEU A 213 -0.62 15.18 -14.19
N SER A 214 -1.92 15.37 -14.39
CA SER A 214 -2.88 14.26 -14.52
C SER A 214 -2.49 13.29 -15.63
N LYS A 215 -2.17 13.80 -16.82
CA LYS A 215 -1.74 12.98 -17.96
C LYS A 215 -0.49 12.15 -17.64
N ILE A 216 0.55 12.79 -17.09
CA ILE A 216 1.80 12.09 -16.75
C ILE A 216 1.56 11.06 -15.65
N THR A 217 0.67 11.32 -14.69
CA THR A 217 0.32 10.35 -13.65
C THR A 217 -0.39 9.12 -14.24
N GLN A 218 -1.31 9.32 -15.18
CA GLN A 218 -1.95 8.22 -15.90
C GLN A 218 -0.92 7.42 -16.72
N GLU A 219 -0.03 8.12 -17.43
CA GLU A 219 1.07 7.46 -18.15
C GLU A 219 1.99 6.66 -17.21
N CYS A 220 2.27 7.16 -16.01
CA CYS A 220 3.04 6.43 -14.98
C CYS A 220 2.34 5.13 -14.61
N MET A 221 1.03 5.17 -14.37
CA MET A 221 0.24 3.99 -14.04
C MET A 221 0.33 2.94 -15.16
N TYR A 222 0.07 3.32 -16.41
CA TYR A 222 0.13 2.39 -17.53
C TYR A 222 1.53 1.85 -17.80
N LYS A 223 2.59 2.66 -17.62
CA LYS A 223 3.98 2.16 -17.69
C LYS A 223 4.30 1.10 -16.65
N GLY A 224 3.68 1.19 -15.49
CA GLY A 224 3.75 0.13 -14.47
C GLY A 224 2.97 -1.11 -14.90
N ILE A 225 1.73 -0.93 -15.36
CA ILE A 225 0.83 -2.01 -15.79
C ILE A 225 1.40 -2.81 -16.96
N GLU A 226 2.01 -2.16 -17.97
CA GLU A 226 2.61 -2.79 -19.14
C GLU A 226 3.73 -3.79 -18.81
N LEU A 227 4.33 -3.69 -17.61
CA LEU A 227 5.37 -4.62 -17.14
C LEU A 227 4.80 -5.84 -16.42
N VAL A 228 3.49 -5.87 -16.15
CA VAL A 228 2.86 -6.94 -15.37
C VAL A 228 2.75 -8.20 -16.21
N LYS A 229 3.47 -9.23 -15.79
CA LYS A 229 3.44 -10.60 -16.34
C LYS A 229 4.12 -11.55 -15.37
N PRO A 230 3.88 -12.86 -15.47
CA PRO A 230 4.62 -13.84 -14.68
C PRO A 230 6.14 -13.69 -14.83
N GLY A 231 6.85 -13.72 -13.71
CA GLY A 231 8.31 -13.56 -13.65
C GLY A 231 8.82 -12.13 -13.56
N ALA A 232 8.02 -11.12 -13.87
CA ALA A 232 8.36 -9.72 -13.60
C ALA A 232 8.46 -9.45 -12.09
N ARG A 233 9.07 -8.35 -11.70
CA ARG A 233 9.22 -8.00 -10.28
C ARG A 233 8.57 -6.66 -9.96
N LEU A 234 8.02 -6.54 -8.76
CA LEU A 234 7.40 -5.29 -8.31
C LEU A 234 8.35 -4.08 -8.35
N GLY A 235 9.66 -4.29 -8.14
CA GLY A 235 10.66 -3.24 -8.26
C GLY A 235 10.84 -2.70 -9.68
N ASP A 236 10.55 -3.51 -10.71
CA ASP A 236 10.56 -3.08 -12.12
C ASP A 236 9.40 -2.11 -12.39
N ILE A 237 8.22 -2.42 -11.87
CA ILE A 237 7.02 -1.58 -11.93
C ILE A 237 7.29 -0.23 -11.26
N GLY A 238 7.75 -0.26 -10.00
CA GLY A 238 8.05 0.97 -9.26
C GLY A 238 9.13 1.83 -9.94
N TYR A 239 10.15 1.21 -10.52
CA TYR A 239 11.21 1.91 -11.26
C TYR A 239 10.67 2.59 -12.52
N ALA A 240 9.82 1.92 -13.30
CA ALA A 240 9.24 2.49 -14.51
C ALA A 240 8.37 3.72 -14.21
N ILE A 241 7.51 3.62 -13.19
CA ILE A 241 6.67 4.71 -12.69
C ILE A 241 7.54 5.90 -12.26
N GLN A 242 8.51 5.65 -11.37
CA GLN A 242 9.40 6.69 -10.85
C GLN A 242 10.18 7.36 -11.97
N SER A 243 10.78 6.59 -12.86
CA SER A 243 11.61 7.11 -13.95
C SER A 243 10.81 8.02 -14.88
N HIS A 244 9.57 7.66 -15.20
CA HIS A 244 8.71 8.47 -16.04
C HIS A 244 8.29 9.76 -15.36
N ALA A 245 7.90 9.72 -14.09
CA ALA A 245 7.54 10.90 -13.31
C ALA A 245 8.72 11.88 -13.20
N GLU A 246 9.91 11.37 -12.82
CA GLU A 246 11.11 12.20 -12.62
C GLU A 246 11.64 12.79 -13.94
N ALA A 247 11.59 12.04 -15.06
CA ALA A 247 11.90 12.55 -16.40
C ALA A 247 11.00 13.72 -16.80
N ASN A 248 9.76 13.74 -16.30
CA ASN A 248 8.81 14.82 -16.49
C ASN A 248 8.90 15.93 -15.42
N ARG A 249 9.93 15.91 -14.55
CA ARG A 249 10.19 16.85 -13.46
C ARG A 249 9.09 16.88 -12.39
N PHE A 250 8.44 15.75 -12.18
CA PHE A 250 7.50 15.51 -11.10
C PHE A 250 8.11 14.56 -10.05
N SER A 251 7.49 14.40 -8.90
CA SER A 251 7.99 13.54 -7.85
C SER A 251 6.95 12.52 -7.41
N VAL A 252 7.41 11.30 -7.12
CA VAL A 252 6.55 10.20 -6.64
C VAL A 252 6.42 10.28 -5.12
N VAL A 253 5.20 10.22 -4.61
CA VAL A 253 4.90 10.03 -3.19
C VAL A 253 5.34 8.62 -2.77
N ARG A 254 5.92 8.49 -1.57
CA ARG A 254 6.51 7.21 -1.11
C ARG A 254 5.87 6.65 0.16
N GLU A 255 4.99 7.42 0.75
CA GLU A 255 4.29 7.09 2.00
C GLU A 255 3.04 6.21 1.76
N PHE A 256 2.61 6.10 0.51
CA PHE A 256 1.51 5.27 0.04
C PHE A 256 1.98 4.35 -1.08
N CYS A 257 1.30 3.25 -1.25
CA CYS A 257 1.60 2.21 -2.24
C CYS A 257 0.32 1.50 -2.67
N GLY A 258 0.37 0.84 -3.80
CA GLY A 258 -0.63 -0.15 -4.17
C GLY A 258 -0.54 -1.38 -3.28
N HIS A 259 -1.55 -2.21 -3.33
CA HIS A 259 -1.71 -3.33 -2.42
C HIS A 259 -2.37 -4.53 -3.10
N GLY A 260 -2.15 -5.71 -2.54
CA GLY A 260 -2.93 -6.89 -2.90
C GLY A 260 -4.42 -6.65 -2.60
N ILE A 261 -5.30 -7.12 -3.49
CA ILE A 261 -6.75 -6.93 -3.36
C ILE A 261 -7.51 -8.12 -3.95
N ALA A 262 -8.51 -8.59 -3.23
CA ALA A 262 -9.50 -9.56 -3.69
C ALA A 262 -10.72 -9.55 -2.74
N LYS A 263 -10.84 -10.57 -1.87
CA LYS A 263 -11.84 -10.62 -0.79
C LYS A 263 -11.44 -9.79 0.43
N VAL A 264 -10.18 -9.38 0.49
CA VAL A 264 -9.64 -8.47 1.49
C VAL A 264 -9.29 -7.16 0.79
N PHE A 265 -9.64 -6.02 1.39
CA PHE A 265 -9.43 -4.71 0.79
C PHE A 265 -7.95 -4.42 0.62
N HIS A 266 -7.18 -4.43 1.71
CA HIS A 266 -5.73 -4.22 1.68
C HIS A 266 -5.00 -5.48 2.14
N ASP A 267 -4.29 -6.13 1.22
CA ASP A 267 -3.53 -7.35 1.47
C ASP A 267 -2.12 -7.24 0.87
N GLU A 268 -1.30 -8.26 1.09
CA GLU A 268 0.01 -8.37 0.40
C GLU A 268 -0.19 -8.74 -1.09
N PRO A 269 0.70 -8.28 -1.98
CA PRO A 269 1.92 -7.56 -1.70
C PRO A 269 1.72 -6.04 -1.66
N GLN A 270 2.65 -5.32 -1.02
CA GLN A 270 2.78 -3.87 -1.21
C GLN A 270 3.40 -3.58 -2.57
N VAL A 271 2.74 -2.73 -3.36
CA VAL A 271 3.17 -2.34 -4.71
C VAL A 271 3.71 -0.91 -4.67
N LEU A 272 5.00 -0.77 -4.44
CA LEU A 272 5.65 0.53 -4.38
C LEU A 272 5.73 1.16 -5.78
N HIS A 273 5.42 2.46 -5.87
CA HIS A 273 5.50 3.24 -7.12
C HIS A 273 6.89 3.85 -7.36
N TYR A 274 7.89 3.34 -6.69
CA TYR A 274 9.32 3.63 -6.84
C TYR A 274 10.11 2.36 -6.56
N GLY A 275 11.34 2.28 -7.07
CA GLY A 275 12.10 1.05 -6.84
C GLY A 275 13.39 0.95 -7.62
N ARG A 276 13.91 -0.26 -7.64
CA ARG A 276 15.10 -0.64 -8.42
C ARG A 276 14.78 -1.83 -9.31
N PRO A 277 15.24 -1.84 -10.55
CA PRO A 277 15.04 -2.98 -11.45
C PRO A 277 15.54 -4.30 -10.84
N GLY A 278 14.83 -5.38 -11.11
CA GLY A 278 15.20 -6.72 -10.68
C GLY A 278 15.00 -7.00 -9.18
N THR A 279 14.29 -6.13 -8.44
CA THR A 279 14.06 -6.29 -6.99
C THR A 279 12.58 -6.51 -6.66
N GLY A 280 12.31 -6.90 -5.42
CA GLY A 280 10.94 -7.09 -4.92
C GLY A 280 10.36 -8.46 -5.24
N VAL A 281 9.07 -8.62 -4.93
CA VAL A 281 8.32 -9.85 -5.14
C VAL A 281 8.27 -10.19 -6.62
N VAL A 282 8.44 -11.46 -6.95
CA VAL A 282 8.23 -11.97 -8.31
C VAL A 282 6.75 -12.16 -8.53
N LEU A 283 6.24 -11.66 -9.64
CA LEU A 283 4.84 -11.82 -10.00
C LEU A 283 4.55 -13.24 -10.47
N GLU A 284 3.47 -13.79 -9.98
CA GLU A 284 2.95 -15.11 -10.34
C GLU A 284 1.53 -14.98 -10.88
N GLU A 285 1.14 -15.88 -11.76
CA GLU A 285 -0.24 -15.98 -12.24
C GLU A 285 -1.23 -16.02 -11.08
N GLY A 286 -2.34 -15.31 -11.22
CA GLY A 286 -3.39 -15.18 -10.22
C GLY A 286 -3.16 -14.11 -9.17
N MET A 287 -1.96 -13.52 -9.05
CA MET A 287 -1.77 -12.36 -8.16
C MET A 287 -2.65 -11.21 -8.60
N SER A 288 -3.38 -10.61 -7.64
CA SER A 288 -4.25 -9.45 -7.86
C SER A 288 -3.84 -8.31 -6.93
N PHE A 289 -3.71 -7.10 -7.50
CA PHE A 289 -3.24 -5.91 -6.78
C PHE A 289 -3.63 -4.63 -7.49
N THR A 290 -3.47 -3.49 -6.79
CA THR A 290 -3.63 -2.15 -7.37
C THR A 290 -2.30 -1.59 -7.85
N ILE A 291 -2.35 -0.77 -8.91
CA ILE A 291 -1.29 0.14 -9.30
C ILE A 291 -1.90 1.54 -9.29
N GLU A 292 -1.43 2.38 -8.36
CA GLU A 292 -2.07 3.63 -7.97
C GLU A 292 -1.06 4.78 -7.75
N PRO A 293 -0.19 5.09 -8.70
CA PRO A 293 0.84 6.10 -8.47
C PRO A 293 0.28 7.46 -8.11
N ILE A 294 0.83 8.05 -7.04
CA ILE A 294 0.55 9.41 -6.63
C ILE A 294 1.76 10.28 -6.99
N ILE A 295 1.51 11.28 -7.82
CA ILE A 295 2.56 12.14 -8.40
C ILE A 295 2.32 13.60 -8.00
N ASN A 296 3.35 14.25 -7.45
CA ASN A 296 3.32 15.64 -7.03
C ASN A 296 4.01 16.56 -8.06
N ALA A 297 3.41 17.71 -8.32
CA ALA A 297 4.02 18.76 -9.14
C ALA A 297 5.22 19.44 -8.46
N GLY A 298 5.36 19.26 -7.15
CA GLY A 298 6.44 19.78 -6.34
C GLY A 298 7.31 18.71 -5.73
N LYS A 299 7.63 18.89 -4.44
CA LYS A 299 8.39 17.91 -3.66
C LYS A 299 7.50 16.73 -3.25
N ARG A 300 8.09 15.55 -3.09
CA ARG A 300 7.38 14.32 -2.71
C ARG A 300 6.81 14.32 -1.28
N ASN A 301 7.30 15.22 -0.41
CA ASN A 301 6.97 15.20 1.02
C ASN A 301 5.51 15.58 1.28
N ILE A 302 4.88 14.81 2.14
CA ILE A 302 3.49 14.96 2.55
C ILE A 302 3.36 15.17 4.07
N LYS A 303 2.18 15.54 4.51
CA LYS A 303 1.75 15.50 5.91
C LYS A 303 0.30 15.01 5.99
N ILE A 304 -0.03 14.29 7.05
CA ILE A 304 -1.39 13.91 7.39
C ILE A 304 -2.02 15.04 8.20
N LEU A 305 -3.28 15.37 7.92
CA LEU A 305 -4.03 16.37 8.66
C LEU A 305 -4.56 15.81 10.01
N PRO A 306 -5.04 16.68 10.92
CA PRO A 306 -5.57 16.25 12.22
C PRO A 306 -6.79 15.32 12.15
N ASP A 307 -7.47 15.24 11.01
CA ASP A 307 -8.54 14.27 10.75
C ASP A 307 -8.04 12.82 10.63
N GLN A 308 -6.71 12.61 10.69
CA GLN A 308 -6.00 11.33 10.66
C GLN A 308 -6.06 10.58 9.31
N TRP A 309 -6.71 11.16 8.29
CA TRP A 309 -6.90 10.56 6.98
C TRP A 309 -6.29 11.39 5.85
N THR A 310 -6.69 12.66 5.77
CA THR A 310 -6.34 13.52 4.64
C THR A 310 -4.83 13.76 4.56
N ALA A 311 -4.22 13.26 3.50
CA ALA A 311 -2.81 13.54 3.17
C ALA A 311 -2.73 14.77 2.27
N VAL A 312 -1.79 15.69 2.56
CA VAL A 312 -1.56 16.88 1.74
C VAL A 312 -0.07 17.07 1.44
N THR A 313 0.25 17.67 0.28
CA THR A 313 1.62 18.05 -0.03
C THR A 313 2.13 19.12 0.94
N LYS A 314 3.38 18.99 1.43
CA LYS A 314 3.97 19.99 2.36
C LYS A 314 4.18 21.36 1.72
N ASP A 315 4.40 21.39 0.41
CA ASP A 315 4.64 22.62 -0.35
C ASP A 315 3.38 23.22 -1.00
N HIS A 316 2.20 22.63 -0.73
CA HIS A 316 0.90 23.03 -1.25
C HIS A 316 0.80 23.02 -2.78
N LYS A 317 1.70 22.32 -3.49
CA LYS A 317 1.61 22.14 -4.94
C LYS A 317 0.66 20.98 -5.28
N LEU A 318 0.22 20.97 -6.54
CA LEU A 318 -0.74 19.98 -7.04
C LEU A 318 -0.21 18.54 -6.86
N SER A 319 -1.13 17.64 -6.57
CA SER A 319 -0.96 16.18 -6.59
C SER A 319 -1.99 15.56 -7.52
N ALA A 320 -1.68 14.44 -8.11
CA ALA A 320 -2.59 13.63 -8.93
C ALA A 320 -2.39 12.15 -8.64
N GLN A 321 -3.47 11.37 -8.74
CA GLN A 321 -3.48 9.92 -8.63
C GLN A 321 -4.34 9.34 -9.73
N TRP A 322 -3.92 8.21 -10.28
CA TRP A 322 -4.68 7.32 -11.14
C TRP A 322 -4.48 5.90 -10.66
N GLU A 323 -5.50 5.07 -10.80
CA GLU A 323 -5.46 3.73 -10.25
C GLU A 323 -6.28 2.75 -11.05
N HIS A 324 -5.75 1.52 -11.10
CA HIS A 324 -6.46 0.33 -11.51
C HIS A 324 -6.20 -0.86 -10.61
N THR A 325 -7.24 -1.68 -10.42
CA THR A 325 -7.13 -3.06 -9.96
C THR A 325 -6.89 -3.98 -11.15
N LEU A 326 -5.91 -4.86 -11.02
CA LEU A 326 -5.54 -5.80 -12.07
C LEU A 326 -5.10 -7.15 -11.51
N MET A 327 -5.05 -8.15 -12.38
CA MET A 327 -4.57 -9.50 -12.08
C MET A 327 -3.46 -9.88 -13.04
N VAL A 328 -2.47 -10.65 -12.57
CA VAL A 328 -1.46 -11.31 -13.41
C VAL A 328 -2.10 -12.51 -14.08
N THR A 329 -2.14 -12.52 -15.40
CA THR A 329 -2.60 -13.66 -16.19
C THR A 329 -1.43 -14.56 -16.59
N LYS A 330 -1.71 -15.65 -17.29
CA LYS A 330 -0.69 -16.58 -17.77
C LYS A 330 0.39 -15.89 -18.62
N ASP A 331 0.03 -14.91 -19.45
CA ASP A 331 0.92 -14.30 -20.43
C ASP A 331 1.08 -12.78 -20.27
N GLY A 332 0.40 -12.16 -19.28
CA GLY A 332 0.40 -10.71 -19.08
C GLY A 332 -0.46 -10.30 -17.90
N PHE A 333 -1.45 -9.46 -18.15
CA PHE A 333 -2.35 -8.93 -17.12
C PHE A 333 -3.78 -8.77 -17.66
N GLU A 334 -4.72 -8.64 -16.71
CA GLU A 334 -6.09 -8.22 -16.97
C GLU A 334 -6.45 -7.08 -16.02
N ILE A 335 -6.95 -5.95 -16.54
CA ILE A 335 -7.44 -4.83 -15.74
C ILE A 335 -8.93 -5.05 -15.47
N PHE A 336 -9.31 -5.18 -14.21
CA PHE A 336 -10.70 -5.38 -13.81
C PHE A 336 -11.52 -4.09 -13.81
N THR A 337 -10.85 -2.95 -13.65
CA THR A 337 -11.47 -1.62 -13.50
C THR A 337 -11.33 -0.74 -14.75
N LEU A 338 -11.15 -1.35 -15.94
CA LEU A 338 -10.98 -0.61 -17.18
C LEU A 338 -12.26 0.16 -17.53
N ARG A 339 -12.14 1.47 -17.78
CA ARG A 339 -13.24 2.37 -18.13
C ARG A 339 -13.46 2.41 -19.65
N GLN A 340 -14.65 2.77 -20.10
CA GLN A 340 -14.99 2.83 -21.54
C GLN A 340 -14.07 3.78 -22.32
N GLU A 341 -13.69 4.90 -21.72
CA GLU A 341 -12.79 5.89 -22.34
C GLU A 341 -11.33 5.41 -22.51
N GLU A 342 -10.98 4.28 -21.94
CA GLU A 342 -9.63 3.68 -21.96
C GLU A 342 -9.56 2.42 -22.83
N GLN A 343 -10.70 2.01 -23.42
CA GLN A 343 -10.82 0.82 -24.29
C GLN A 343 -10.38 1.06 -25.74
#